data_5c62288f7a24204427fe4760d1b27be6
#
_entry.id   5c62288f7a24204427fe4760d1b27be6
#
_cell.length_a   1.000
_cell.length_b   1.000
_cell.length_c   1.000
_cell.angle_alpha   90.00
_cell.angle_beta   90.00
_cell.angle_gamma   90.00
#
_symmetry.space_group_name_H-M   'P 1'
#
loop_
_entity.id
_entity.type
_entity.pdbx_description
1 polymer ?
#
loop_
_entity_poly.entity_id
_entity_poly.type
_entity_poly.pdbx_seq_one_letter_code
_entity_poly.pdbx_strand_id
1 'polypeptide(L)'
;MALSKYDVVVCGGGPGGIGAALGAARAGAKTLLVERYGFLGGGATAMLVNPFMTFHAGGQQIIFGVLQDMIAKMQSMEGYGSPKAPYAFDPEVFKIAAEELCQEAGVELLYHAFLAGAQT
;
A
#
# COMPACT_ATOMS: atom_id res chain seq x y z
N MET A 1 11.31 -25.04 -11.30
CA MET A 1 10.73 -23.69 -11.23
C MET A 1 11.83 -22.68 -11.49
N ALA A 2 11.72 -21.90 -12.55
CA ALA A 2 12.69 -20.83 -12.79
C ALA A 2 12.51 -19.77 -11.71
N LEU A 3 13.58 -19.39 -11.01
CA LEU A 3 13.55 -18.29 -10.06
C LEU A 3 13.40 -16.99 -10.84
N SER A 4 12.32 -16.27 -10.61
CA SER A 4 12.16 -14.93 -11.17
C SER A 4 13.19 -14.01 -10.53
N LYS A 5 13.82 -13.16 -11.35
CA LYS A 5 14.74 -12.14 -10.85
C LYS A 5 14.00 -10.81 -10.72
N TYR A 6 14.20 -10.13 -9.61
CA TYR A 6 13.67 -8.80 -9.32
C TYR A 6 14.83 -7.86 -9.00
N ASP A 7 14.65 -6.59 -9.32
CA ASP A 7 15.60 -5.55 -8.92
C ASP A 7 15.36 -5.16 -7.45
N VAL A 8 14.08 -5.19 -7.03
CA VAL A 8 13.67 -4.87 -5.66
C VAL A 8 12.66 -5.91 -5.16
N VAL A 9 12.88 -6.42 -3.96
CA VAL A 9 11.91 -7.24 -3.22
C VAL A 9 11.54 -6.49 -1.94
N VAL A 10 10.27 -6.14 -1.81
CA VAL A 10 9.72 -5.49 -0.62
C VAL A 10 9.06 -6.54 0.25
N CYS A 11 9.45 -6.64 1.51
CA CYS A 11 8.93 -7.63 2.44
C CYS A 11 7.98 -6.97 3.45
N GLY A 12 6.70 -7.26 3.29
CA GLY A 12 5.60 -6.73 4.08
C GLY A 12 4.79 -5.68 3.31
N GLY A 13 3.49 -5.94 3.13
CA GLY A 13 2.54 -5.12 2.40
C GLY A 13 1.75 -4.13 3.29
N GLY A 14 2.34 -3.64 4.38
CA GLY A 14 1.80 -2.54 5.16
C GLY A 14 1.96 -1.20 4.42
N PRO A 15 1.49 -0.06 5.00
CA PRO A 15 1.57 1.25 4.35
C PRO A 15 2.98 1.62 3.87
N GLY A 16 4.01 1.34 4.68
CA GLY A 16 5.41 1.57 4.31
C GLY A 16 5.87 0.70 3.14
N GLY A 17 5.48 -0.59 3.14
CA GLY A 17 5.82 -1.52 2.06
C GLY A 17 5.10 -1.18 0.74
N ILE A 18 3.83 -0.78 0.81
CA ILE A 18 3.09 -0.29 -0.36
C ILE A 18 3.81 0.94 -0.96
N GLY A 19 4.18 1.90 -0.10
CA GLY A 19 4.91 3.09 -0.54
C GLY A 19 6.27 2.76 -1.18
N ALA A 20 7.02 1.84 -0.57
CA ALA A 20 8.31 1.40 -1.09
C ALA A 20 8.18 0.67 -2.44
N ALA A 21 7.21 -0.25 -2.55
CA ALA A 21 6.98 -1.01 -3.78
C ALA A 21 6.53 -0.09 -4.94
N LEU A 22 5.59 0.81 -4.68
CA LEU A 22 5.14 1.80 -5.68
C LEU A 22 6.27 2.73 -6.10
N GLY A 23 7.08 3.21 -5.13
CA GLY A 23 8.23 4.05 -5.42
C GLY A 23 9.26 3.35 -6.29
N ALA A 24 9.61 2.11 -5.98
CA ALA A 24 10.56 1.31 -6.75
C ALA A 24 10.06 1.02 -8.18
N ALA A 25 8.81 0.58 -8.32
CA ALA A 25 8.23 0.28 -9.61
C ALA A 25 8.10 1.53 -10.50
N ARG A 26 7.69 2.66 -9.93
CA ARG A 26 7.62 3.95 -10.64
C ARG A 26 8.99 4.48 -11.06
N ALA A 27 10.05 4.09 -10.38
CA ALA A 27 11.43 4.37 -10.78
C ALA A 27 11.96 3.40 -11.85
N GLY A 28 11.15 2.46 -12.32
CA GLY A 28 11.50 1.51 -13.39
C GLY A 28 12.07 0.18 -12.90
N ALA A 29 12.12 -0.07 -11.60
CA ALA A 29 12.61 -1.33 -11.07
C ALA A 29 11.57 -2.46 -11.20
N LYS A 30 12.00 -3.65 -11.61
CA LYS A 30 11.16 -4.85 -11.53
C LYS A 30 10.98 -5.22 -10.06
N THR A 31 9.78 -5.01 -9.55
CA THR A 31 9.49 -5.04 -8.12
C THR A 31 8.54 -6.19 -7.74
N LEU A 32 8.92 -6.93 -6.69
CA LEU A 32 8.06 -7.89 -6.00
C LEU A 32 7.70 -7.36 -4.62
N LEU A 33 6.42 -7.43 -4.26
CA LEU A 33 5.94 -7.19 -2.89
C LEU A 33 5.46 -8.51 -2.29
N VAL A 34 6.08 -8.91 -1.19
CA VAL A 34 5.80 -10.15 -0.47
C VAL A 34 4.97 -9.84 0.77
N GLU A 35 3.81 -10.49 0.93
CA GLU A 35 2.93 -10.28 2.07
C GLU A 35 2.47 -11.64 2.66
N ARG A 36 2.48 -11.74 3.99
CA ARG A 36 2.06 -12.95 4.70
C ARG A 36 0.56 -13.19 4.69
N TYR A 37 -0.23 -12.13 4.64
CA TYR A 37 -1.70 -12.22 4.50
C TYR A 37 -2.12 -12.38 3.04
N GLY A 38 -3.40 -12.60 2.81
CA GLY A 38 -4.00 -12.62 1.48
C GLY A 38 -4.45 -11.23 1.01
N PHE A 39 -3.99 -10.15 1.67
CA PHE A 39 -4.34 -8.76 1.37
C PHE A 39 -3.28 -7.80 1.88
N LEU A 40 -3.24 -6.61 1.30
CA LEU A 40 -2.36 -5.52 1.68
C LEU A 40 -2.97 -4.64 2.78
N GLY A 41 -2.14 -3.77 3.37
CA GLY A 41 -2.55 -2.69 4.24
C GLY A 41 -2.01 -2.77 5.67
N GLY A 42 -1.61 -3.94 6.15
CA GLY A 42 -1.00 -4.09 7.48
C GLY A 42 -1.79 -3.39 8.59
N GLY A 43 -1.24 -2.32 9.16
CA GLY A 43 -1.89 -1.53 10.21
C GLY A 43 -3.25 -0.98 9.81
N ALA A 44 -3.41 -0.54 8.57
CA ALA A 44 -4.66 0.03 8.08
C ALA A 44 -5.77 -1.02 7.89
N THR A 45 -5.43 -2.29 7.67
CA THR A 45 -6.39 -3.34 7.33
C THR A 45 -6.43 -4.47 8.35
N ALA A 46 -5.33 -5.19 8.55
CA ALA A 46 -5.27 -6.30 9.50
C ALA A 46 -5.45 -5.85 10.96
N MET A 47 -4.95 -4.65 11.31
CA MET A 47 -5.01 -4.11 12.67
C MET A 47 -6.10 -3.05 12.84
N LEU A 48 -6.80 -2.67 11.78
CA LEU A 48 -7.91 -1.69 11.78
C LEU A 48 -7.54 -0.32 12.37
N VAL A 49 -6.31 0.13 12.16
CA VAL A 49 -5.87 1.46 12.59
C VAL A 49 -6.43 2.52 11.62
N ASN A 50 -7.41 3.25 12.10
CA ASN A 50 -8.20 4.23 11.36
C ASN A 50 -8.53 5.41 12.28
N PRO A 51 -8.54 6.66 11.83
CA PRO A 51 -8.35 7.18 10.47
C PRO A 51 -6.87 7.42 10.08
N PHE A 52 -6.63 7.94 8.88
CA PHE A 52 -5.31 8.52 8.56
C PHE A 52 -5.06 9.75 9.42
N MET A 53 -3.87 9.83 10.00
CA MET A 53 -3.48 10.91 10.91
C MET A 53 -2.16 11.54 10.49
N THR A 54 -1.95 12.78 10.99
CA THR A 54 -0.66 13.50 10.91
C THR A 54 -0.13 13.78 9.49
N PHE A 55 -0.98 13.80 8.47
CA PHE A 55 -0.58 14.19 7.12
C PHE A 55 -0.98 15.65 6.78
N HIS A 56 -1.52 16.36 7.77
CA HIS A 56 -1.82 17.80 7.76
C HIS A 56 -1.09 18.53 8.89
N ALA A 57 -0.70 19.77 8.67
CA ALA A 57 -0.21 20.68 9.68
C ALA A 57 -0.74 22.09 9.40
N GLY A 58 -1.20 22.79 10.44
CA GLY A 58 -1.74 24.14 10.30
C GLY A 58 -2.91 24.25 9.32
N GLY A 59 -3.73 23.23 9.21
CA GLY A 59 -4.85 23.18 8.26
C GLY A 59 -4.45 22.87 6.80
N GLN A 60 -3.18 22.62 6.53
CA GLN A 60 -2.68 22.28 5.21
C GLN A 60 -2.18 20.84 5.15
N GLN A 61 -2.47 20.14 4.06
CA GLN A 61 -1.87 18.83 3.79
C GLN A 61 -0.37 19.02 3.52
N ILE A 62 0.46 18.18 4.17
CA ILE A 62 1.92 18.23 4.07
C ILE A 62 2.54 16.94 3.52
N ILE A 63 1.79 15.85 3.45
CA ILE A 63 2.22 14.57 2.87
C ILE A 63 1.35 14.27 1.65
N PHE A 64 2.01 14.00 0.53
CA PHE A 64 1.42 13.74 -0.78
C PHE A 64 1.93 12.41 -1.35
N GLY A 65 2.01 12.30 -2.68
CA GLY A 65 2.55 11.13 -3.37
C GLY A 65 1.65 9.91 -3.20
N VAL A 66 2.22 8.78 -2.77
CA VAL A 66 1.49 7.51 -2.65
C VAL A 66 0.26 7.63 -1.74
N LEU A 67 0.35 8.41 -0.65
CA LEU A 67 -0.82 8.63 0.21
C LEU A 67 -1.94 9.36 -0.54
N GLN A 68 -1.61 10.37 -1.33
CA GLN A 68 -2.59 11.10 -2.14
C GLN A 68 -3.24 10.19 -3.19
N ASP A 69 -2.45 9.35 -3.85
CA ASP A 69 -2.97 8.39 -4.84
C ASP A 69 -3.91 7.38 -4.17
N MET A 70 -3.55 6.89 -2.98
CA MET A 70 -4.37 5.99 -2.18
C MET A 70 -5.70 6.64 -1.80
N ILE A 71 -5.66 7.88 -1.31
CA ILE A 71 -6.87 8.64 -0.97
C ILE A 71 -7.76 8.82 -2.20
N ALA A 72 -7.19 9.27 -3.32
CA ALA A 72 -7.94 9.47 -4.56
C ALA A 72 -8.58 8.17 -5.07
N LYS A 73 -7.84 7.06 -4.99
CA LYS A 73 -8.34 5.74 -5.38
C LYS A 73 -9.51 5.31 -4.50
N MET A 74 -9.38 5.42 -3.17
CA MET A 74 -10.46 5.09 -2.24
C MET A 74 -11.67 6.02 -2.38
N GLN A 75 -11.46 7.31 -2.67
CA GLN A 75 -12.56 8.25 -2.96
C GLN A 75 -13.35 7.83 -4.20
N SER A 76 -12.68 7.38 -5.26
CA SER A 76 -13.34 6.89 -6.46
C SER A 76 -14.19 5.64 -6.23
N MET A 77 -13.94 4.91 -5.13
CA MET A 77 -14.68 3.73 -4.68
C MET A 77 -15.66 4.04 -3.53
N GLU A 78 -15.86 5.32 -3.21
CA GLU A 78 -16.69 5.79 -2.09
C GLU A 78 -16.26 5.26 -0.71
N GLY A 79 -14.98 4.88 -0.57
CA GLY A 79 -14.40 4.28 0.63
C GLY A 79 -13.56 5.22 1.50
N TYR A 80 -13.59 6.53 1.26
CA TYR A 80 -12.79 7.49 2.01
C TYR A 80 -13.55 8.77 2.32
N GLY A 81 -13.50 9.15 3.60
CA GLY A 81 -14.02 10.41 4.10
C GLY A 81 -15.55 10.42 4.22
N SER A 82 -16.02 11.19 5.18
CA SER A 82 -17.43 11.53 5.33
C SER A 82 -17.54 12.88 6.04
N PRO A 83 -18.69 13.56 6.03
CA PRO A 83 -18.85 14.82 6.74
C PRO A 83 -18.53 14.76 8.23
N LYS A 84 -18.74 13.59 8.86
CA LYS A 84 -18.47 13.36 10.30
C LYS A 84 -17.09 12.79 10.59
N ALA A 85 -16.43 12.19 9.59
CA ALA A 85 -15.13 11.54 9.72
C ALA A 85 -14.31 11.74 8.43
N PRO A 86 -13.75 12.95 8.22
CA PRO A 86 -13.17 13.35 6.93
C PRO A 86 -11.91 12.56 6.54
N TYR A 87 -11.25 11.91 7.49
CA TYR A 87 -10.01 11.15 7.26
C TYR A 87 -10.16 9.65 7.47
N ALA A 88 -11.37 9.20 7.81
CA ALA A 88 -11.66 7.79 7.96
C ALA A 88 -11.79 7.11 6.59
N PHE A 89 -11.50 5.83 6.55
CA PHE A 89 -11.59 5.03 5.34
C PHE A 89 -12.21 3.66 5.63
N ASP A 90 -12.75 3.03 4.60
CA ASP A 90 -13.17 1.64 4.66
C ASP A 90 -11.95 0.71 4.49
N PRO A 91 -11.62 -0.15 5.48
CA PRO A 91 -10.48 -1.05 5.37
C PRO A 91 -10.59 -2.05 4.21
N GLU A 92 -11.79 -2.47 3.82
CA GLU A 92 -11.99 -3.38 2.68
C GLU A 92 -11.71 -2.66 1.36
N VAL A 93 -12.15 -1.40 1.24
CA VAL A 93 -11.82 -0.56 0.08
C VAL A 93 -10.31 -0.26 0.04
N PHE A 94 -9.66 -0.06 1.20
CA PHE A 94 -8.21 0.10 1.26
C PHE A 94 -7.47 -1.09 0.65
N LYS A 95 -7.89 -2.33 0.98
CA LYS A 95 -7.27 -3.56 0.42
C LYS A 95 -7.31 -3.55 -1.11
N ILE A 96 -8.47 -3.26 -1.68
CA ILE A 96 -8.67 -3.22 -3.13
C ILE A 96 -7.85 -2.09 -3.76
N ALA A 97 -7.92 -0.90 -3.19
CA ALA A 97 -7.18 0.27 -3.69
C ALA A 97 -5.66 0.04 -3.70
N ALA A 98 -5.12 -0.56 -2.63
CA ALA A 98 -3.70 -0.88 -2.52
C ALA A 98 -3.26 -1.89 -3.58
N GLU A 99 -4.04 -2.94 -3.78
CA GLU A 99 -3.77 -3.98 -4.78
C GLU A 99 -3.81 -3.40 -6.20
N GLU A 100 -4.85 -2.64 -6.53
CA GLU A 100 -4.97 -2.01 -7.85
C GLU A 100 -3.83 -1.03 -8.14
N LEU A 101 -3.46 -0.16 -7.19
CA LEU A 101 -2.32 0.75 -7.36
C LEU A 101 -1.01 0.01 -7.61
N CYS A 102 -0.76 -1.09 -6.87
CA CYS A 102 0.41 -1.92 -7.08
C CYS A 102 0.41 -2.57 -8.47
N GLN A 103 -0.71 -3.14 -8.89
CA GLN A 103 -0.85 -3.77 -10.20
C GLN A 103 -0.70 -2.76 -11.35
N GLU A 104 -1.32 -1.59 -11.24
CA GLU A 104 -1.21 -0.50 -12.21
C GLU A 104 0.24 0.00 -12.37
N ALA A 105 1.02 -0.03 -11.30
CA ALA A 105 2.45 0.33 -11.31
C ALA A 105 3.36 -0.81 -11.79
N GLY A 106 2.83 -2.01 -12.03
CA GLY A 106 3.61 -3.18 -12.45
C GLY A 106 4.32 -3.90 -11.30
N VAL A 107 3.88 -3.69 -10.06
CA VAL A 107 4.38 -4.46 -8.90
C VAL A 107 3.77 -5.87 -8.96
N GLU A 108 4.62 -6.89 -8.91
CA GLU A 108 4.17 -8.27 -8.71
C GLU A 108 3.87 -8.49 -7.22
N LEU A 109 2.73 -9.15 -6.92
CA LEU A 109 2.28 -9.42 -5.57
C LEU A 109 2.40 -10.91 -5.26
N LEU A 110 3.01 -11.23 -4.11
CA LEU A 110 3.11 -12.59 -3.59
C LEU A 110 2.48 -12.64 -2.20
N TYR A 111 1.27 -13.14 -2.14
CA TYR A 111 0.52 -13.34 -0.90
C TYR A 111 0.83 -14.66 -0.22
N HIS A 112 0.43 -14.79 1.04
CA HIS A 112 0.62 -15.99 1.87
C HIS A 112 2.08 -16.45 1.92
N ALA A 113 3.02 -15.52 1.84
CA ALA A 113 4.45 -15.77 1.85
C ALA A 113 5.12 -15.03 3.01
N PHE A 114 5.87 -15.77 3.79
CA PHE A 114 6.56 -15.24 4.95
C PHE A 114 8.07 -15.17 4.70
N LEU A 115 8.67 -14.00 4.95
CA LEU A 115 10.12 -13.83 4.87
C LEU A 115 10.77 -14.56 6.06
N ALA A 116 11.53 -15.61 5.79
CA ALA A 116 12.27 -16.38 6.79
C ALA A 116 13.75 -16.00 6.85
N GLY A 117 14.30 -15.43 5.80
CA GLY A 117 15.69 -15.02 5.74
C GLY A 117 16.09 -14.52 4.35
N ALA A 118 17.26 -13.92 4.26
CA ALA A 118 17.92 -13.50 3.04
C ALA A 118 19.36 -13.99 3.05
N GLN A 119 19.89 -14.36 1.87
CA GLN A 119 21.29 -14.74 1.69
C GLN A 119 21.90 -13.81 0.65
N THR A 120 23.06 -13.31 0.92
CA THR A 120 23.86 -12.44 0.03
C THR A 120 25.11 -13.17 -0.44
#